data_4faff56cfe6336addd32808b77a1bcdc
#
_entry.id   4faff56cfe6336addd32808b77a1bcdc
#
_cell.length_a   1.000
_cell.length_b   1.000
_cell.length_c   1.000
_cell.angle_alpha   90.00
_cell.angle_beta   90.00
_cell.angle_gamma   90.00
#
_symmetry.space_group_name_H-M   'P 1'
#
loop_
_entity.id
_entity.type
_entity.pdbx_description
1 polymer ?
#
loop_
_entity_poly.entity_id
_entity_poly.type
_entity_poly.pdbx_seq_one_letter_code
_entity_poly.pdbx_strand_id
1 'polypeptide(L)'
;MGSTLFSHAGVTIRLHRNDLPDGLDLGRMVAIDTETMGLNPHRDRLCLVQLSSGDGSAHLVQISPATLGGRGADAPNLKKLLSDPAVTKLFHFARFDVAALYHALGVVTAPVICTKIAAKLVRTFTDRHGLKDLCRELLGVDLSKQQQTSDWGAAELSPEQLSYAASDVLHLHALWAKLEGLLKREGRLDLAEACFRFLPA
;
A
#
# COMPACT_ATOMS: atom_id res chain seq x y z
N MET A 1 2.66 22.84 -2.99
CA MET A 1 3.70 21.85 -2.61
C MET A 1 4.18 21.16 -3.88
N GLY A 2 5.51 21.14 -4.14
CA GLY A 2 6.04 20.56 -5.37
C GLY A 2 6.09 19.03 -5.31
N SER A 3 5.59 18.36 -6.35
CA SER A 3 5.84 16.95 -6.57
C SER A 3 7.10 16.82 -7.44
N THR A 4 7.97 15.85 -7.10
CA THR A 4 9.11 15.51 -7.93
C THR A 4 8.75 14.30 -8.79
N LEU A 5 8.96 14.42 -10.10
CA LEU A 5 8.66 13.36 -11.07
C LEU A 5 9.92 12.53 -11.34
N PHE A 6 9.81 11.22 -11.19
CA PHE A 6 10.84 10.25 -11.57
C PHE A 6 10.29 9.29 -12.63
N SER A 7 11.14 8.85 -13.54
CA SER A 7 10.82 7.76 -14.46
C SER A 7 11.90 6.71 -14.33
N HIS A 8 11.51 5.48 -14.00
CA HIS A 8 12.42 4.35 -13.91
C HIS A 8 11.77 3.12 -14.55
N ALA A 9 12.48 2.46 -15.46
CA ALA A 9 12.01 1.26 -16.18
C ALA A 9 10.59 1.41 -16.81
N GLY A 10 10.25 2.60 -17.30
CA GLY A 10 8.96 2.88 -17.91
C GLY A 10 7.82 3.18 -16.91
N VAL A 11 8.10 3.21 -15.62
CA VAL A 11 7.14 3.56 -14.56
C VAL A 11 7.25 5.04 -14.23
N THR A 12 6.10 5.71 -14.14
CA THR A 12 6.01 7.10 -13.65
C THR A 12 5.83 7.11 -12.14
N ILE A 13 6.80 7.69 -11.42
CA ILE A 13 6.78 7.81 -9.96
C ILE A 13 6.70 9.29 -9.59
N ARG A 14 5.73 9.66 -8.77
CA ARG A 14 5.55 11.02 -8.25
C ARG A 14 5.79 11.02 -6.74
N LEU A 15 6.87 11.68 -6.30
CA LEU A 15 7.18 11.84 -4.89
C LEU A 15 6.56 13.13 -4.37
N HIS A 16 5.78 13.01 -3.31
CA HIS A 16 5.15 14.11 -2.58
C HIS A 16 5.75 14.21 -1.18
N ARG A 17 5.74 15.39 -0.60
CA ARG A 17 6.21 15.64 0.78
C ARG A 17 4.99 15.87 1.67
N ASN A 18 4.87 15.04 2.69
CA ASN A 18 3.91 15.09 3.79
C ASN A 18 2.43 14.85 3.44
N ASP A 19 1.97 15.15 2.23
CA ASP A 19 0.57 14.92 1.82
C ASP A 19 0.45 14.74 0.30
N LEU A 20 -0.71 14.27 -0.13
CA LEU A 20 -1.11 14.24 -1.54
C LEU A 20 -1.49 15.65 -2.02
N PRO A 21 -1.34 15.97 -3.32
CA PRO A 21 -1.81 17.23 -3.88
C PRO A 21 -3.34 17.34 -3.84
N ASP A 22 -3.84 18.58 -3.76
CA ASP A 22 -5.27 18.86 -3.82
C ASP A 22 -5.87 18.36 -5.13
N GLY A 23 -7.07 17.79 -5.05
CA GLY A 23 -7.83 17.36 -6.21
C GLY A 23 -7.30 16.13 -6.95
N LEU A 24 -6.30 15.43 -6.39
CA LEU A 24 -5.83 14.15 -6.95
C LEU A 24 -6.93 13.10 -6.87
N ASP A 25 -7.36 12.60 -8.03
CA ASP A 25 -8.29 11.49 -8.14
C ASP A 25 -7.50 10.20 -8.48
N LEU A 26 -7.57 9.21 -7.63
CA LEU A 26 -6.97 7.88 -7.81
C LEU A 26 -8.04 6.80 -8.10
N GLY A 27 -9.26 7.22 -8.42
CA GLY A 27 -10.36 6.31 -8.74
C GLY A 27 -11.00 5.65 -7.53
N ARG A 28 -11.77 4.60 -7.79
CA ARG A 28 -12.56 3.90 -6.76
C ARG A 28 -11.82 2.79 -6.03
N MET A 29 -10.65 2.40 -6.49
CA MET A 29 -9.79 1.41 -5.84
C MET A 29 -8.36 1.89 -5.92
N VAL A 30 -7.70 2.01 -4.78
CA VAL A 30 -6.33 2.49 -4.67
C VAL A 30 -5.48 1.43 -3.98
N ALA A 31 -4.45 0.96 -4.66
CA ALA A 31 -3.42 0.11 -4.07
C ALA A 31 -2.57 0.94 -3.10
N ILE A 32 -2.32 0.43 -1.91
CA ILE A 32 -1.56 1.13 -0.86
C ILE A 32 -0.58 0.16 -0.21
N ASP A 33 0.60 0.69 0.13
CA ASP A 33 1.61 0.05 0.95
C ASP A 33 2.29 1.09 1.85
N THR A 34 3.02 0.66 2.88
CA THR A 34 3.69 1.58 3.81
C THR A 34 5.09 1.13 4.15
N GLU A 35 6.01 2.10 4.29
CA GLU A 35 7.33 1.85 4.86
C GLU A 35 7.49 2.59 6.18
N THR A 36 8.06 1.89 7.15
CA THR A 36 8.28 2.36 8.52
C THR A 36 9.74 2.16 8.95
N MET A 37 10.15 2.78 10.05
CA MET A 37 11.49 2.57 10.63
C MET A 37 11.72 1.15 11.18
N GLY A 38 10.65 0.35 11.29
CA GLY A 38 10.66 -1.02 11.79
C GLY A 38 9.24 -1.51 12.05
N LEU A 39 9.06 -2.58 12.83
CA LEU A 39 7.78 -3.28 12.96
C LEU A 39 6.98 -2.91 14.21
N ASN A 40 7.53 -2.10 15.10
CA ASN A 40 6.83 -1.66 16.32
C ASN A 40 6.23 -0.26 16.12
N PRO A 41 4.89 -0.13 15.96
CA PRO A 41 4.26 1.16 15.66
C PRO A 41 4.41 2.21 16.77
N HIS A 42 4.71 1.80 17.99
CA HIS A 42 4.95 2.73 19.11
C HIS A 42 6.35 3.36 19.09
N ARG A 43 7.31 2.74 18.41
CA ARG A 43 8.70 3.19 18.30
C ARG A 43 9.06 3.60 16.89
N ASP A 44 8.57 2.84 15.91
CA ASP A 44 9.03 2.88 14.54
C ASP A 44 8.04 3.68 13.68
N ARG A 45 8.39 4.94 13.41
CA ARG A 45 7.50 5.88 12.71
C ARG A 45 7.19 5.45 11.28
N LEU A 46 6.04 5.87 10.78
CA LEU A 46 5.70 5.86 9.35
C LEU A 46 6.64 6.81 8.59
N CYS A 47 7.21 6.34 7.49
CA CYS A 47 8.15 7.09 6.66
C CYS A 47 7.62 7.37 5.26
N LEU A 48 6.94 6.40 4.65
CA LEU A 48 6.46 6.48 3.28
C LEU A 48 5.09 5.81 3.17
N VAL A 49 4.21 6.40 2.36
CA VAL A 49 2.95 5.77 1.92
C VAL A 49 2.97 5.73 0.41
N GLN A 50 2.87 4.54 -0.15
CA GLN A 50 2.82 4.29 -1.58
C GLN A 50 1.37 4.13 -2.01
N LEU A 51 1.00 4.74 -3.15
CA LEU A 51 -0.35 4.65 -3.73
C LEU A 51 -0.27 4.43 -5.25
N SER A 52 -1.21 3.65 -5.79
CA SER A 52 -1.39 3.50 -7.24
C SER A 52 -2.87 3.33 -7.57
N SER A 53 -3.31 3.96 -8.65
CA SER A 53 -4.65 3.76 -9.23
C SER A 53 -4.74 2.53 -10.15
N GLY A 54 -3.63 1.82 -10.38
CA GLY A 54 -3.56 0.71 -11.32
C GLY A 54 -3.32 1.13 -12.77
N ASP A 55 -2.97 2.38 -13.00
CA ASP A 55 -2.69 2.98 -14.32
C ASP A 55 -1.22 2.84 -14.77
N GLY A 56 -0.40 2.11 -14.00
CA GLY A 56 1.03 1.96 -14.22
C GLY A 56 1.87 3.09 -13.63
N SER A 57 1.26 4.01 -12.87
CA SER A 57 1.98 5.04 -12.10
C SER A 57 1.88 4.83 -10.60
N ALA A 58 2.82 5.41 -9.85
CA ALA A 58 2.82 5.40 -8.40
C ALA A 58 2.98 6.81 -7.82
N HIS A 59 2.25 7.08 -6.74
CA HIS A 59 2.38 8.25 -5.90
C HIS A 59 3.01 7.82 -4.58
N LEU A 60 4.11 8.45 -4.19
CA LEU A 60 4.83 8.17 -2.97
C LEU A 60 4.73 9.39 -2.06
N VAL A 61 4.18 9.24 -0.86
CA VAL A 61 4.06 10.33 0.12
C VAL A 61 5.09 10.10 1.22
N GLN A 62 6.17 10.87 1.19
CA GLN A 62 7.20 10.82 2.23
C GLN A 62 6.78 11.67 3.42
N ILE A 63 6.63 11.03 4.58
CA ILE A 63 6.20 11.64 5.83
C ILE A 63 7.41 12.06 6.64
N SER A 64 7.59 13.37 6.85
CA SER A 64 8.70 13.88 7.66
C SER A 64 8.43 13.72 9.17
N PRO A 65 9.48 13.62 10.01
CA PRO A 65 9.31 13.56 11.46
C PRO A 65 8.58 14.79 12.04
N ALA A 66 8.77 15.96 11.46
CA ALA A 66 8.12 17.20 11.87
C ALA A 66 6.59 17.16 11.66
N THR A 67 6.13 16.41 10.66
CA THR A 67 4.71 16.19 10.39
C THR A 67 4.05 15.30 11.46
N LEU A 68 4.83 14.46 12.13
CA LEU A 68 4.37 13.56 13.19
C LEU A 68 4.47 14.19 14.59
N GLY A 69 4.92 15.46 14.70
CA GLY A 69 5.06 16.20 15.96
C GLY A 69 3.72 16.53 16.58
N GLY A 70 3.22 15.66 17.46
CA GLY A 70 1.92 15.78 18.10
C GLY A 70 1.00 14.60 17.75
N ARG A 71 -0.30 14.75 17.99
CA ARG A 71 -1.28 13.69 17.72
C ARG A 71 -1.66 13.64 16.23
N GLY A 72 -0.86 12.95 15.44
CA GLY A 72 -1.11 12.66 14.03
C GLY A 72 -0.40 13.63 13.07
N ALA A 73 0.03 13.09 11.93
CA ALA A 73 0.59 13.89 10.83
C ALA A 73 -0.47 14.80 10.23
N ASP A 74 -0.06 16.00 9.85
CA ASP A 74 -0.92 16.91 9.08
C ASP A 74 -0.86 16.51 7.60
N ALA A 75 -1.72 15.56 7.21
CA ALA A 75 -1.85 15.03 5.86
C ALA A 75 -3.33 14.93 5.48
N PRO A 76 -4.04 16.09 5.35
CA PRO A 76 -5.49 16.11 5.21
C PRO A 76 -6.01 15.37 3.97
N ASN A 77 -5.32 15.47 2.83
CA ASN A 77 -5.73 14.81 1.59
C ASN A 77 -5.55 13.29 1.68
N LEU A 78 -4.42 12.83 2.23
CA LEU A 78 -4.18 11.42 2.46
C LEU A 78 -5.20 10.85 3.47
N LYS A 79 -5.46 11.53 4.59
CA LYS A 79 -6.48 11.14 5.57
C LYS A 79 -7.87 11.04 4.95
N LYS A 80 -8.25 12.03 4.15
CA LYS A 80 -9.53 12.04 3.42
C LYS A 80 -9.66 10.82 2.51
N LEU A 81 -8.64 10.51 1.71
CA LEU A 81 -8.63 9.33 0.84
C LEU A 81 -8.73 8.03 1.65
N LEU A 82 -7.98 7.89 2.74
CA LEU A 82 -7.96 6.68 3.57
C LEU A 82 -9.32 6.41 4.24
N SER A 83 -10.04 7.45 4.65
CA SER A 83 -11.34 7.33 5.31
C SER A 83 -12.54 7.38 4.35
N ASP A 84 -12.34 7.65 3.05
CA ASP A 84 -13.44 7.75 2.08
C ASP A 84 -14.10 6.37 1.87
N PRO A 85 -15.39 6.20 2.25
CA PRO A 85 -16.09 4.94 2.07
C PRO A 85 -16.38 4.57 0.60
N ALA A 86 -16.27 5.53 -0.32
CA ALA A 86 -16.46 5.32 -1.76
C ALA A 86 -15.19 4.78 -2.45
N VAL A 87 -14.05 4.82 -1.78
CA VAL A 87 -12.75 4.37 -2.29
C VAL A 87 -12.29 3.13 -1.55
N THR A 88 -12.11 2.03 -2.24
CA THR A 88 -11.56 0.78 -1.66
C THR A 88 -10.03 0.87 -1.59
N LYS A 89 -9.46 0.59 -0.43
CA LYS A 89 -8.01 0.53 -0.22
C LYS A 89 -7.53 -0.91 -0.32
N LEU A 90 -6.70 -1.17 -1.31
CA LEU A 90 -6.18 -2.49 -1.67
C LEU A 90 -4.75 -2.64 -1.15
N PHE A 91 -4.52 -3.61 -0.28
CA PHE A 91 -3.24 -3.87 0.36
C PHE A 91 -2.75 -5.30 0.13
N HIS A 92 -1.44 -5.48 0.35
CA HIS A 92 -0.88 -6.80 0.60
C HIS A 92 -0.41 -6.90 2.05
N PHE A 93 -1.08 -7.71 2.86
CA PHE A 93 -0.89 -7.80 4.33
C PHE A 93 -1.42 -6.58 5.10
N ALA A 94 -2.56 -6.07 4.71
CA ALA A 94 -3.26 -4.87 5.20
C ALA A 94 -3.21 -4.63 6.71
N ARG A 95 -3.18 -5.68 7.52
CA ARG A 95 -3.15 -5.58 9.00
C ARG A 95 -2.00 -4.71 9.51
N PHE A 96 -0.82 -4.82 8.87
CA PHE A 96 0.34 -4.01 9.25
C PHE A 96 0.13 -2.54 8.85
N ASP A 97 -0.23 -2.31 7.60
CA ASP A 97 -0.38 -0.97 7.04
C ASP A 97 -1.51 -0.18 7.71
N VAL A 98 -2.66 -0.80 7.90
CA VAL A 98 -3.81 -0.18 8.59
C VAL A 98 -3.43 0.25 9.99
N ALA A 99 -2.69 -0.59 10.75
CA ALA A 99 -2.20 -0.23 12.08
C ALA A 99 -1.17 0.90 12.04
N ALA A 100 -0.21 0.89 11.10
CA ALA A 100 0.78 1.94 10.94
C ALA A 100 0.13 3.28 10.57
N LEU A 101 -0.83 3.26 9.63
CA LEU A 101 -1.59 4.44 9.22
C LEU A 101 -2.45 4.99 10.37
N TYR A 102 -3.14 4.12 11.11
CA TYR A 102 -3.92 4.55 12.27
C TYR A 102 -3.04 5.18 13.34
N HIS A 103 -1.92 4.54 13.67
CA HIS A 103 -1.01 5.06 14.70
C HIS A 103 -0.39 6.41 14.30
N ALA A 104 0.04 6.55 13.05
CA ALA A 104 0.71 7.75 12.57
C ALA A 104 -0.24 8.90 12.24
N LEU A 105 -1.40 8.60 11.63
CA LEU A 105 -2.31 9.60 11.07
C LEU A 105 -3.60 9.78 11.90
N GLY A 106 -3.90 8.85 12.82
CA GLY A 106 -5.15 8.87 13.58
C GLY A 106 -6.40 8.62 12.74
N VAL A 107 -6.27 7.95 11.58
CA VAL A 107 -7.37 7.72 10.65
C VAL A 107 -7.71 6.23 10.55
N VAL A 108 -8.98 5.90 10.62
CA VAL A 108 -9.46 4.53 10.32
C VAL A 108 -9.53 4.36 8.81
N THR A 109 -8.74 3.42 8.29
CA THR A 109 -8.67 3.12 6.86
C THR A 109 -9.74 2.10 6.49
N ALA A 110 -10.76 2.51 5.74
CA ALA A 110 -11.88 1.64 5.31
C ALA A 110 -12.55 2.20 4.04
N PRO A 111 -13.17 1.33 3.18
CA PRO A 111 -13.09 -0.13 3.18
C PRO A 111 -11.74 -0.66 2.72
N VAL A 112 -11.38 -1.88 3.14
CA VAL A 112 -10.09 -2.52 2.89
C VAL A 112 -10.25 -3.85 2.17
N ILE A 113 -9.35 -4.13 1.22
CA ILE A 113 -9.13 -5.46 0.62
C ILE A 113 -7.69 -5.88 0.91
N CYS A 114 -7.48 -7.16 1.24
CA CYS A 114 -6.16 -7.74 1.51
C CYS A 114 -5.86 -8.93 0.60
N THR A 115 -4.96 -8.75 -0.35
CA THR A 115 -4.55 -9.81 -1.29
C THR A 115 -3.89 -11.00 -0.61
N LYS A 116 -3.19 -10.80 0.52
CA LYS A 116 -2.60 -11.92 1.29
C LYS A 116 -3.66 -12.79 1.95
N ILE A 117 -4.74 -12.21 2.50
CA ILE A 117 -5.87 -12.98 3.03
C ILE A 117 -6.57 -13.72 1.89
N ALA A 118 -6.86 -13.03 0.77
CA ALA A 118 -7.45 -13.66 -0.40
C ALA A 118 -6.60 -14.86 -0.89
N ALA A 119 -5.29 -14.69 -1.00
CA ALA A 119 -4.38 -15.76 -1.40
C ALA A 119 -4.41 -16.95 -0.43
N LYS A 120 -4.43 -16.72 0.88
CA LYS A 120 -4.55 -17.79 1.89
C LYS A 120 -5.84 -18.57 1.77
N LEU A 121 -6.94 -17.92 1.42
CA LEU A 121 -8.24 -18.56 1.26
C LEU A 121 -8.33 -19.45 0.02
N VAL A 122 -7.62 -19.13 -1.08
CA VAL A 122 -7.72 -19.88 -2.34
C VAL A 122 -6.50 -20.72 -2.68
N ARG A 123 -5.36 -20.52 -2.01
CA ARG A 123 -4.10 -21.22 -2.26
C ARG A 123 -3.71 -22.07 -1.04
N THR A 124 -4.60 -22.94 -0.63
CA THR A 124 -4.43 -23.78 0.58
C THR A 124 -3.37 -24.88 0.43
N PHE A 125 -2.84 -25.08 -0.77
CA PHE A 125 -1.81 -26.07 -1.11
C PHE A 125 -0.37 -25.58 -0.86
N THR A 126 -0.19 -24.31 -0.43
CA THR A 126 1.13 -23.69 -0.25
C THR A 126 1.11 -22.62 0.84
N ASP A 127 2.26 -22.39 1.48
CA ASP A 127 2.47 -21.27 2.41
C ASP A 127 3.08 -20.02 1.75
N ARG A 128 3.28 -20.06 0.43
CA ARG A 128 3.85 -18.95 -0.34
C ARG A 128 2.79 -17.92 -0.67
N HIS A 129 2.50 -17.04 0.29
CA HIS A 129 1.53 -15.95 0.18
C HIS A 129 2.20 -14.57 0.23
N GLY A 130 3.51 -14.47 0.04
CA GLY A 130 4.24 -13.22 -0.08
C GLY A 130 3.97 -12.53 -1.42
N LEU A 131 4.02 -11.18 -1.46
CA LEU A 131 3.74 -10.41 -2.68
C LEU A 131 4.60 -10.87 -3.86
N LYS A 132 5.91 -11.04 -3.65
CA LYS A 132 6.85 -11.53 -4.67
C LYS A 132 6.43 -12.89 -5.24
N ASP A 133 6.09 -13.85 -4.37
CA ASP A 133 5.70 -15.19 -4.82
C ASP A 133 4.39 -15.14 -5.62
N LEU A 134 3.42 -14.35 -5.16
CA LEU A 134 2.13 -14.18 -5.84
C LEU A 134 2.28 -13.49 -7.20
N CYS A 135 3.07 -12.42 -7.28
CA CYS A 135 3.33 -11.72 -8.55
C CYS A 135 4.03 -12.64 -9.55
N ARG A 136 5.04 -13.40 -9.12
CA ARG A 136 5.73 -14.35 -9.98
C ARG A 136 4.80 -15.46 -10.49
N GLU A 137 4.02 -16.07 -9.60
CA GLU A 137 3.21 -17.24 -9.93
C GLU A 137 1.90 -16.89 -10.65
N LEU A 138 1.26 -15.76 -10.33
CA LEU A 138 -0.04 -15.38 -10.89
C LEU A 138 0.05 -14.36 -12.02
N LEU A 139 1.12 -13.56 -12.06
CA LEU A 139 1.30 -12.49 -13.05
C LEU A 139 2.52 -12.68 -13.94
N GLY A 140 3.45 -13.59 -13.60
CA GLY A 140 4.71 -13.75 -14.31
C GLY A 140 5.70 -12.59 -14.08
N VAL A 141 5.55 -11.84 -13.00
CA VAL A 141 6.37 -10.67 -12.66
C VAL A 141 7.28 -10.98 -11.49
N ASP A 142 8.58 -10.77 -11.65
CA ASP A 142 9.56 -10.89 -10.58
C ASP A 142 9.79 -9.54 -9.89
N LEU A 143 9.55 -9.48 -8.57
CA LEU A 143 9.80 -8.32 -7.72
C LEU A 143 11.14 -8.44 -6.99
N SER A 144 11.89 -7.33 -6.93
CA SER A 144 13.11 -7.24 -6.10
C SER A 144 12.73 -7.17 -4.61
N LYS A 145 13.63 -7.63 -3.72
CA LYS A 145 13.54 -7.41 -2.25
C LYS A 145 14.73 -6.60 -1.72
N GLN A 146 15.55 -6.05 -2.60
CA GLN A 146 16.85 -5.47 -2.22
C GLN A 146 16.72 -4.27 -1.28
N GLN A 147 15.63 -3.50 -1.36
CA GLN A 147 15.45 -2.30 -0.54
C GLN A 147 14.52 -2.50 0.67
N GLN A 148 14.02 -3.71 0.91
CA GLN A 148 13.06 -4.00 1.98
C GLN A 148 13.56 -3.58 3.38
N THR A 149 14.87 -3.62 3.62
CA THR A 149 15.51 -3.27 4.91
C THR A 149 16.33 -1.99 4.83
N SER A 150 16.09 -1.13 3.85
CA SER A 150 16.82 0.11 3.69
C SER A 150 16.37 1.19 4.69
N ASP A 151 17.14 2.26 4.83
CA ASP A 151 16.79 3.39 5.71
C ASP A 151 15.66 4.23 5.07
N TRP A 152 14.43 3.90 5.38
CA TRP A 152 13.25 4.66 4.95
C TRP A 152 13.11 6.00 5.66
N GLY A 153 13.82 6.19 6.79
CA GLY A 153 13.85 7.43 7.55
C GLY A 153 14.74 8.52 6.97
N ALA A 154 15.54 8.22 5.94
CA ALA A 154 16.42 9.17 5.28
C ALA A 154 15.65 10.41 4.77
N ALA A 155 16.30 11.58 4.84
CA ALA A 155 15.72 12.83 4.35
C ALA A 155 15.42 12.78 2.85
N GLU A 156 16.29 12.11 2.09
CA GLU A 156 16.13 11.86 0.66
C GLU A 156 16.26 10.36 0.37
N LEU A 157 15.29 9.85 -0.39
CA LEU A 157 15.28 8.46 -0.81
C LEU A 157 16.02 8.30 -2.15
N SER A 158 16.77 7.22 -2.28
CA SER A 158 17.46 6.91 -3.54
C SER A 158 16.47 6.50 -4.64
N PRO A 159 16.88 6.61 -5.92
CA PRO A 159 16.07 6.11 -7.05
C PRO A 159 15.68 4.63 -6.91
N GLU A 160 16.59 3.81 -6.34
CA GLU A 160 16.36 2.38 -6.10
C GLU A 160 15.29 2.16 -5.02
N GLN A 161 15.29 2.96 -3.94
CA GLN A 161 14.25 2.95 -2.92
C GLN A 161 12.90 3.36 -3.51
N LEU A 162 12.86 4.44 -4.29
CA LEU A 162 11.63 4.92 -4.92
C LEU A 162 11.05 3.88 -5.89
N SER A 163 11.91 3.24 -6.69
CA SER A 163 11.50 2.17 -7.61
C SER A 163 10.99 0.94 -6.88
N TYR A 164 11.66 0.54 -5.80
CA TYR A 164 11.22 -0.56 -4.94
C TYR A 164 9.83 -0.27 -4.36
N ALA A 165 9.66 0.86 -3.69
CA ALA A 165 8.40 1.27 -3.07
C ALA A 165 7.24 1.35 -4.07
N ALA A 166 7.51 1.85 -5.29
CA ALA A 166 6.51 1.86 -6.35
C ALA A 166 6.10 0.43 -6.77
N SER A 167 7.04 -0.51 -6.83
CA SER A 167 6.77 -1.89 -7.26
C SER A 167 5.80 -2.63 -6.32
N ASP A 168 5.75 -2.28 -5.05
CA ASP A 168 4.88 -2.94 -4.07
C ASP A 168 3.39 -2.60 -4.26
N VAL A 169 3.06 -1.51 -4.99
CA VAL A 169 1.66 -1.12 -5.27
C VAL A 169 1.24 -1.31 -6.73
N LEU A 170 2.17 -1.28 -7.69
CA LEU A 170 1.86 -1.29 -9.12
C LEU A 170 1.13 -2.55 -9.61
N HIS A 171 1.34 -3.68 -8.93
CA HIS A 171 0.80 -4.97 -9.37
C HIS A 171 -0.43 -5.42 -8.57
N LEU A 172 -0.84 -4.69 -7.52
CA LEU A 172 -1.90 -5.13 -6.62
C LEU A 172 -3.27 -5.22 -7.31
N HIS A 173 -3.60 -4.32 -8.24
CA HIS A 173 -4.87 -4.38 -8.98
C HIS A 173 -4.95 -5.63 -9.84
N ALA A 174 -3.91 -5.94 -10.62
CA ALA A 174 -3.86 -7.14 -11.44
C ALA A 174 -3.87 -8.41 -10.59
N LEU A 175 -3.14 -8.40 -9.46
CA LEU A 175 -3.13 -9.49 -8.49
C LEU A 175 -4.51 -9.72 -7.88
N TRP A 176 -5.19 -8.64 -7.48
CA TRP A 176 -6.56 -8.72 -6.93
C TRP A 176 -7.53 -9.33 -7.95
N ALA A 177 -7.50 -8.88 -9.20
CA ALA A 177 -8.36 -9.42 -10.24
C ALA A 177 -8.21 -10.95 -10.41
N LYS A 178 -6.96 -11.46 -10.33
CA LYS A 178 -6.70 -12.92 -10.34
C LYS A 178 -7.25 -13.62 -9.10
N LEU A 179 -6.99 -13.08 -7.92
CA LEU A 179 -7.41 -13.68 -6.64
C LEU A 179 -8.93 -13.62 -6.47
N GLU A 180 -9.59 -12.53 -6.88
CA GLU A 180 -11.04 -12.41 -6.86
C GLU A 180 -11.71 -13.46 -7.75
N GLY A 181 -11.17 -13.68 -8.96
CA GLY A 181 -11.62 -14.75 -9.84
C GLY A 181 -11.50 -16.15 -9.20
N LEU A 182 -10.39 -16.41 -8.50
CA LEU A 182 -10.20 -17.65 -7.76
C LEU A 182 -11.17 -17.78 -6.58
N LEU A 183 -11.39 -16.70 -5.79
CA LEU A 183 -12.36 -16.67 -4.70
C LEU A 183 -13.79 -16.98 -5.16
N LYS A 184 -14.20 -16.39 -6.29
CA LYS A 184 -15.51 -16.66 -6.92
C LYS A 184 -15.62 -18.12 -7.34
N ARG A 185 -14.60 -18.66 -8.00
CA ARG A 185 -14.58 -20.07 -8.44
C ARG A 185 -14.68 -21.06 -7.27
N GLU A 186 -14.00 -20.77 -6.16
CA GLU A 186 -14.00 -21.62 -4.96
C GLU A 186 -15.20 -21.35 -4.02
N GLY A 187 -16.09 -20.42 -4.35
CA GLY A 187 -17.22 -20.04 -3.49
C GLY A 187 -16.80 -19.41 -2.15
N ARG A 188 -15.65 -18.72 -2.12
CA ARG A 188 -15.07 -18.15 -0.89
C ARG A 188 -15.03 -16.64 -0.86
N LEU A 189 -15.69 -15.95 -1.79
CA LEU A 189 -15.69 -14.48 -1.85
C LEU A 189 -16.33 -13.88 -0.59
N ASP A 190 -17.49 -14.36 -0.17
CA ASP A 190 -18.19 -13.87 1.02
C ASP A 190 -17.34 -14.02 2.30
N LEU A 191 -16.60 -15.13 2.40
CA LEU A 191 -15.65 -15.36 3.49
C LEU A 191 -14.51 -14.33 3.47
N ALA A 192 -13.95 -14.05 2.29
CA ALA A 192 -12.92 -13.05 2.13
C ALA A 192 -13.44 -11.66 2.51
N GLU A 193 -14.63 -11.28 2.07
CA GLU A 193 -15.26 -10.00 2.41
C GLU A 193 -15.51 -9.87 3.92
N ALA A 194 -15.93 -10.95 4.59
CA ALA A 194 -16.09 -10.96 6.04
C ALA A 194 -14.74 -10.69 6.75
N CYS A 195 -13.65 -11.32 6.28
CA CYS A 195 -12.31 -11.06 6.77
C CYS A 195 -11.86 -9.60 6.52
N PHE A 196 -12.19 -9.04 5.35
CA PHE A 196 -11.83 -7.65 5.02
C PHE A 196 -12.58 -6.64 5.89
N ARG A 197 -13.86 -6.86 6.18
CA ARG A 197 -14.64 -5.99 7.09
C ARG A 197 -14.09 -5.96 8.52
N PHE A 198 -13.41 -7.01 8.95
CA PHE A 198 -12.79 -7.07 10.28
C PHE A 198 -11.47 -6.28 10.38
N LEU A 199 -10.75 -6.05 9.26
CA LEU A 199 -9.40 -5.46 9.28
C LEU A 199 -9.32 -4.03 9.84
N PRO A 200 -10.30 -3.13 9.63
CA PRO A 200 -10.26 -1.78 10.17
C PRO A 200 -10.59 -1.68 11.68
N ALA A 201 -11.04 -2.77 12.30
CA ALA A 201 -11.51 -2.80 13.69
C ALA A 201 -10.38 -2.96 14.71
#